data_39751fa479bb525e34fa33fba4ad125c
#
_entry.id   39751fa479bb525e34fa33fba4ad125c
#
_cell.length_a   1.000
_cell.length_b   1.000
_cell.length_c   1.000
_cell.angle_alpha   90.00
_cell.angle_beta   90.00
_cell.angle_gamma   90.00
#
_symmetry.space_group_name_H-M   'P 1'
#
loop_
_entity.id
_entity.type
_entity.pdbx_description
1 polymer ?
#
loop_
_entity_poly.entity_id
_entity_poly.type
_entity_poly.pdbx_seq_one_letter_code
_entity_poly.pdbx_strand_id
1 'polypeptide(L)'
;MLFRSHAPGRLQIRALKPNKTDLISTTDLQLYCNGITETDKLADNSGIYDLTAAQVMNFYCTTGSVPANYEGGFIEISSDNVHVEYIPVSSLDTFTPLDTEGTANSYIADRGAGSYSFTATIMGNGVDGIIDEGKFEDASGNILTKAGGANIHPLSAKLLWQDTDELVEQVALVNGRVQVKMGRSRGNAVIAVYDKTNPNAEDAKVLWSWHLWCTATPKILEFVTSIYTGNNYKVMDRNLGATATKAYLGTVQGLHYQWGRKDPFSGSLTYDGIRTILYDVRSGQGVYKYSDERVTAGQAISTPSSLYSPRRGLGGESWCTKTTELKYLWGNPDGEQDAFPKETLKSLYDPCPYGYKVAPHDVFKILSKGEIAIFPPAGASLGDMYFIKSYFANGSTFYYDNAGIDETKLIYLPETYRPNGDGIKLGKWGVYWCSSPHPADKEHSGLMFNFHPYTAMDFEYNIYNPVVTSVPASIRCVKE
;
A
#
# COMPACT_ATOMS: atom_id res chain seq x y z
N MET A 1 1.75 15.07 -18.88
CA MET A 1 2.99 15.83 -18.57
C MET A 1 2.61 17.22 -18.09
N LEU A 2 3.27 17.72 -17.07
CA LEU A 2 3.02 19.03 -16.48
C LEU A 2 4.18 19.96 -16.82
N PHE A 3 3.90 21.04 -17.55
CA PHE A 3 4.88 22.09 -17.79
C PHE A 3 4.54 23.33 -16.95
N ARG A 4 5.53 23.89 -16.28
CA ARG A 4 5.38 25.14 -15.51
C ARG A 4 6.31 26.20 -16.09
N SER A 5 5.75 27.23 -16.71
CA SER A 5 6.51 28.44 -17.04
C SER A 5 6.63 29.32 -15.79
N HIS A 6 7.82 29.82 -15.54
CA HIS A 6 8.11 30.79 -14.45
C HIS A 6 8.14 32.22 -14.92
N ALA A 7 8.04 32.47 -16.23
CA ALA A 7 8.07 33.81 -16.83
C ALA A 7 7.12 33.86 -18.03
N PRO A 8 6.67 35.06 -18.43
CA PRO A 8 6.02 35.27 -19.72
C PRO A 8 6.95 34.82 -20.84
N GLY A 9 6.40 34.24 -21.88
CA GLY A 9 7.15 33.77 -23.03
C GLY A 9 6.33 32.95 -23.99
N ARG A 10 6.93 32.51 -25.09
CA ARG A 10 6.30 31.69 -26.09
C ARG A 10 6.70 30.23 -25.91
N LEU A 11 5.71 29.38 -25.68
CA LEU A 11 5.88 27.94 -25.56
C LEU A 11 5.42 27.26 -26.84
N GLN A 12 6.26 26.40 -27.42
CA GLN A 12 5.88 25.50 -28.50
C GLN A 12 5.97 24.06 -28.03
N ILE A 13 5.00 23.23 -28.41
CA ILE A 13 5.01 21.80 -28.20
C ILE A 13 4.76 21.09 -29.54
N ARG A 14 5.50 20.01 -29.80
CA ARG A 14 5.35 19.17 -31.00
C ARG A 14 5.59 17.71 -30.68
N ALA A 15 4.81 16.80 -31.31
CA ALA A 15 5.13 15.39 -31.31
C ALA A 15 5.91 15.06 -32.59
N LEU A 16 7.16 14.66 -32.43
CA LEU A 16 8.13 14.45 -33.53
C LEU A 16 8.49 12.99 -33.68
N LYS A 17 8.66 12.55 -34.94
CA LYS A 17 9.27 11.27 -35.28
C LYS A 17 10.72 11.16 -34.76
N PRO A 18 11.34 9.98 -34.78
CA PRO A 18 12.72 9.79 -34.31
C PRO A 18 13.73 10.72 -34.96
N ASN A 19 13.47 11.21 -36.21
CA ASN A 19 14.32 12.17 -36.89
C ASN A 19 14.28 13.59 -36.31
N LYS A 20 13.41 13.86 -35.32
CA LYS A 20 13.21 15.15 -34.65
C LYS A 20 12.81 16.33 -35.55
N THR A 21 12.29 16.03 -36.73
CA THR A 21 11.84 17.05 -37.70
C THR A 21 10.39 16.87 -38.10
N ASP A 22 9.99 15.65 -38.41
CA ASP A 22 8.64 15.34 -38.89
C ASP A 22 7.68 15.14 -37.74
N LEU A 23 6.47 15.63 -37.89
CA LEU A 23 5.39 15.41 -36.91
C LEU A 23 4.92 13.95 -36.95
N ILE A 24 4.58 13.43 -35.78
CA ILE A 24 3.89 12.14 -35.67
C ILE A 24 2.45 12.34 -36.13
N SER A 25 1.93 11.40 -36.91
CA SER A 25 0.52 11.42 -37.33
C SER A 25 -0.42 11.39 -36.12
N THR A 26 -1.52 12.16 -36.18
CA THR A 26 -2.58 12.14 -35.15
C THR A 26 -3.31 10.81 -35.06
N THR A 27 -3.18 9.94 -36.05
CA THR A 27 -3.68 8.54 -36.01
C THR A 27 -2.82 7.65 -35.14
N ASP A 28 -1.52 7.95 -35.03
CA ASP A 28 -0.55 7.14 -34.28
C ASP A 28 -0.44 7.62 -32.83
N LEU A 29 -0.39 8.94 -32.66
CA LEU A 29 -0.35 9.59 -31.37
C LEU A 29 -1.16 10.90 -31.47
N GLN A 30 -1.98 11.21 -30.47
CA GLN A 30 -2.70 12.48 -30.40
C GLN A 30 -2.28 13.25 -29.17
N LEU A 31 -1.81 14.49 -29.38
CA LEU A 31 -1.56 15.45 -28.31
C LEU A 31 -2.80 16.26 -27.95
N TYR A 32 -2.93 16.56 -26.69
CA TYR A 32 -3.98 17.40 -26.11
C TYR A 32 -3.38 18.41 -25.15
N CYS A 33 -4.04 19.54 -24.99
CA CYS A 33 -3.65 20.58 -24.03
C CYS A 33 -4.80 20.87 -23.07
N ASN A 34 -4.49 20.83 -21.76
CA ASN A 34 -5.37 21.09 -20.63
C ASN A 34 -6.55 20.13 -20.41
N GLY A 35 -6.79 19.19 -21.29
CA GLY A 35 -7.80 18.15 -21.19
C GLY A 35 -7.60 17.09 -22.27
N ILE A 36 -8.51 16.12 -22.35
CA ILE A 36 -8.50 15.04 -23.34
C ILE A 36 -9.79 15.00 -24.17
N THR A 37 -10.47 16.13 -24.26
CA THR A 37 -11.68 16.26 -25.08
C THR A 37 -11.35 16.62 -26.53
N GLU A 38 -12.33 16.55 -27.41
CA GLU A 38 -12.17 16.94 -28.82
C GLU A 38 -11.67 18.39 -28.99
N THR A 39 -12.06 19.29 -28.07
CA THR A 39 -11.66 20.70 -28.09
C THR A 39 -10.22 20.93 -27.61
N ASP A 40 -9.66 19.96 -26.91
CA ASP A 40 -8.30 20.03 -26.36
C ASP A 40 -7.25 19.45 -27.29
N LYS A 41 -7.69 18.80 -28.40
CA LYS A 41 -6.79 18.21 -29.41
C LYS A 41 -5.93 19.27 -30.09
N LEU A 42 -4.64 18.95 -30.22
CA LEU A 42 -3.77 19.66 -31.13
C LEU A 42 -3.95 19.08 -32.54
N ALA A 43 -4.43 19.90 -33.48
CA ALA A 43 -4.91 19.45 -34.78
C ALA A 43 -3.89 18.64 -35.60
N ASP A 44 -2.62 18.98 -35.50
CA ASP A 44 -1.48 18.33 -36.19
C ASP A 44 -0.38 17.90 -35.22
N ASN A 45 -0.73 17.63 -33.96
CA ASN A 45 0.22 17.32 -32.91
C ASN A 45 1.27 18.42 -32.66
N SER A 46 0.91 19.66 -32.94
CA SER A 46 1.72 20.82 -32.60
C SER A 46 0.88 21.96 -32.04
N GLY A 47 1.45 22.77 -31.16
CA GLY A 47 0.79 23.92 -30.58
C GLY A 47 1.77 25.00 -30.17
N ILE A 48 1.33 26.27 -30.28
CA ILE A 48 2.08 27.44 -29.86
C ILE A 48 1.22 28.22 -28.87
N TYR A 49 1.77 28.59 -27.73
CA TYR A 49 1.08 29.28 -26.64
C TYR A 49 1.90 30.49 -26.20
N ASP A 50 1.26 31.65 -26.27
CA ASP A 50 1.85 32.90 -25.75
C ASP A 50 1.43 33.06 -24.27
N LEU A 51 2.38 32.88 -23.38
CA LEU A 51 2.17 32.92 -21.94
C LEU A 51 2.41 34.37 -21.44
N THR A 52 1.40 34.95 -20.85
CA THR A 52 1.46 36.35 -20.33
C THR A 52 1.94 36.40 -18.88
N ALA A 53 1.90 35.30 -18.18
CA ALA A 53 2.35 35.16 -16.78
C ALA A 53 2.79 33.72 -16.53
N ALA A 54 3.30 33.44 -15.34
CA ALA A 54 3.61 32.08 -14.91
C ALA A 54 2.32 31.23 -14.95
N GLN A 55 2.31 30.20 -15.79
CA GLN A 55 1.18 29.31 -15.99
C GLN A 55 1.60 27.86 -15.92
N VAL A 56 0.67 27.01 -15.50
CA VAL A 56 0.81 25.57 -15.53
C VAL A 56 -0.03 25.03 -16.69
N MET A 57 0.62 24.38 -17.65
CA MET A 57 -0.05 23.75 -18.77
C MET A 57 0.08 22.24 -18.64
N ASN A 58 -1.03 21.53 -18.84
CA ASN A 58 -1.06 20.08 -18.83
C ASN A 58 -1.13 19.56 -20.27
N PHE A 59 -0.15 18.78 -20.67
CA PHE A 59 -0.17 18.10 -21.93
C PHE A 59 -0.44 16.62 -21.74
N TYR A 60 -1.35 16.09 -22.52
CA TYR A 60 -1.70 14.67 -22.55
C TYR A 60 -1.39 14.12 -23.93
N CYS A 61 -1.01 12.86 -24.01
CA CYS A 61 -1.01 12.17 -25.27
C CYS A 61 -1.76 10.86 -25.13
N THR A 62 -2.52 10.53 -26.17
CA THR A 62 -3.15 9.24 -26.32
C THR A 62 -2.55 8.57 -27.53
N THR A 63 -2.36 7.26 -27.47
CA THR A 63 -1.97 6.45 -28.60
C THR A 63 -3.23 5.95 -29.31
N GLY A 64 -3.29 6.12 -30.61
CA GLY A 64 -4.27 5.47 -31.46
C GLY A 64 -3.96 3.98 -31.68
N SER A 65 -4.40 3.44 -32.79
CA SER A 65 -3.96 2.10 -33.24
C SER A 65 -2.51 2.18 -33.67
N VAL A 66 -1.59 2.04 -32.72
CA VAL A 66 -0.16 2.11 -33.02
C VAL A 66 0.23 0.93 -33.90
N PRO A 67 0.83 1.14 -35.08
CA PRO A 67 1.34 0.07 -35.91
C PRO A 67 2.35 -0.80 -35.15
N ALA A 68 2.38 -2.09 -35.43
CA ALA A 68 3.31 -3.03 -34.81
C ALA A 68 4.80 -2.66 -35.02
N ASN A 69 5.10 -1.75 -35.94
CA ASN A 69 6.44 -1.25 -36.28
C ASN A 69 6.64 0.23 -35.93
N TYR A 70 5.89 0.77 -34.96
CA TYR A 70 6.08 2.13 -34.51
C TYR A 70 7.47 2.32 -33.87
N GLU A 71 8.27 3.18 -34.48
CA GLU A 71 9.68 3.40 -34.07
C GLU A 71 9.84 4.36 -32.88
N GLY A 72 8.75 4.84 -32.32
CA GLY A 72 8.81 5.85 -31.26
C GLY A 72 8.93 7.28 -31.81
N GLY A 73 9.34 8.20 -30.96
CA GLY A 73 9.52 9.60 -31.31
C GLY A 73 9.84 10.46 -30.10
N PHE A 74 9.53 11.74 -30.19
CA PHE A 74 9.81 12.70 -29.13
C PHE A 74 8.64 13.69 -28.99
N ILE A 75 8.34 14.08 -27.75
CA ILE A 75 7.62 15.32 -27.50
C ILE A 75 8.68 16.41 -27.31
N GLU A 76 8.73 17.34 -28.22
CA GLU A 76 9.56 18.52 -28.13
C GLU A 76 8.80 19.61 -27.37
N ILE A 77 9.47 20.21 -26.43
CA ILE A 77 9.01 21.43 -25.75
C ILE A 77 10.08 22.49 -25.94
N SER A 78 9.74 23.59 -26.58
CA SER A 78 10.64 24.71 -26.75
C SER A 78 10.06 26.01 -26.21
N SER A 79 10.89 26.82 -25.59
CA SER A 79 10.53 28.14 -25.08
C SER A 79 11.37 29.18 -25.79
N ASP A 80 10.68 30.16 -26.42
CA ASP A 80 11.29 31.30 -27.11
C ASP A 80 12.41 30.94 -28.10
N ASN A 81 12.38 29.74 -28.68
CA ASN A 81 13.37 29.13 -29.56
C ASN A 81 14.79 29.01 -28.96
N VAL A 82 14.95 29.17 -27.64
CA VAL A 82 16.25 29.16 -26.97
C VAL A 82 16.47 27.91 -26.15
N HIS A 83 15.42 27.42 -25.51
CA HIS A 83 15.49 26.18 -24.72
C HIS A 83 14.61 25.09 -25.36
N VAL A 84 15.22 23.96 -25.66
CA VAL A 84 14.53 22.82 -26.28
C VAL A 84 14.75 21.58 -25.45
N GLU A 85 13.67 20.98 -25.01
CA GLU A 85 13.66 19.69 -24.32
C GLU A 85 12.97 18.64 -25.19
N TYR A 86 13.59 17.48 -25.30
CA TYR A 86 13.05 16.31 -26.01
C TYR A 86 12.71 15.22 -25.03
N ILE A 87 11.42 14.91 -24.89
CA ILE A 87 10.95 13.81 -24.08
C ILE A 87 10.71 12.62 -25.00
N PRO A 88 11.46 11.52 -24.85
CA PRO A 88 11.28 10.37 -25.71
C PRO A 88 9.89 9.75 -25.52
N VAL A 89 9.20 9.53 -26.62
CA VAL A 89 8.00 8.69 -26.70
C VAL A 89 8.49 7.35 -27.24
N SER A 90 8.81 6.44 -26.34
CA SER A 90 9.16 5.09 -26.73
C SER A 90 7.96 4.40 -27.37
N SER A 91 8.24 3.51 -28.35
CA SER A 91 7.28 2.52 -28.81
C SER A 91 6.57 1.91 -27.62
N LEU A 92 5.24 1.86 -27.67
CA LEU A 92 4.34 1.24 -26.70
C LEU A 92 5.07 0.55 -25.54
N ASP A 93 5.19 1.24 -24.41
CA ASP A 93 5.48 0.55 -23.17
C ASP A 93 4.36 -0.48 -23.00
N THR A 94 4.65 -1.74 -23.23
CA THR A 94 3.71 -2.81 -22.93
C THR A 94 3.61 -2.89 -21.42
N PHE A 95 2.54 -2.32 -20.88
CA PHE A 95 2.29 -2.34 -19.44
C PHE A 95 1.85 -3.74 -19.02
N THR A 96 2.67 -4.40 -18.22
CA THR A 96 2.34 -5.69 -17.63
C THR A 96 1.18 -5.50 -16.63
N PRO A 97 0.02 -6.14 -16.84
CA PRO A 97 -1.08 -6.02 -15.89
C PRO A 97 -0.74 -6.76 -14.59
N LEU A 98 -0.97 -6.10 -13.45
CA LEU A 98 -0.74 -6.67 -12.12
C LEU A 98 -2.00 -7.33 -11.54
N ASP A 99 -3.12 -7.18 -12.21
CA ASP A 99 -4.45 -7.61 -11.79
C ASP A 99 -5.05 -8.70 -12.72
N THR A 100 -4.20 -9.50 -13.33
CA THR A 100 -4.64 -10.60 -14.24
C THR A 100 -5.45 -11.67 -13.52
N GLU A 101 -5.16 -11.93 -12.25
CA GLU A 101 -5.87 -12.90 -11.43
C GLU A 101 -7.06 -12.28 -10.70
N GLY A 102 -7.01 -10.98 -10.39
CA GLY A 102 -8.06 -10.23 -9.72
C GLY A 102 -7.55 -8.92 -9.15
N THR A 103 -8.47 -8.11 -8.61
CA THR A 103 -8.15 -6.81 -8.03
C THR A 103 -7.74 -6.92 -6.57
N ALA A 104 -6.88 -6.02 -6.09
CA ALA A 104 -6.36 -6.00 -4.73
C ALA A 104 -6.05 -4.57 -4.25
N ASN A 105 -5.78 -4.40 -2.96
CA ASN A 105 -5.27 -3.16 -2.41
C ASN A 105 -3.75 -3.04 -2.52
N SER A 106 -3.05 -4.17 -2.67
CA SER A 106 -1.61 -4.19 -2.91
C SER A 106 -1.27 -5.03 -4.13
N TYR A 107 -0.35 -4.53 -4.94
CA TYR A 107 0.17 -5.23 -6.10
C TYR A 107 1.68 -5.42 -5.99
N ILE A 108 2.17 -6.60 -6.36
CA ILE A 108 3.59 -6.95 -6.34
C ILE A 108 4.17 -6.69 -7.73
N ALA A 109 5.13 -5.76 -7.82
CA ALA A 109 5.97 -5.54 -8.99
C ALA A 109 7.30 -6.28 -8.80
N ASP A 110 7.36 -7.50 -9.26
CA ASP A 110 8.40 -8.48 -8.87
C ASP A 110 9.80 -8.11 -9.39
N ARG A 111 9.93 -7.43 -10.51
CA ARG A 111 11.23 -7.26 -11.17
C ARG A 111 11.90 -5.90 -10.99
N GLY A 112 11.27 -4.97 -10.29
CA GLY A 112 11.75 -3.61 -10.24
C GLY A 112 11.47 -2.87 -11.54
N ALA A 113 12.52 -2.50 -12.30
CA ALA A 113 12.35 -1.75 -13.55
C ALA A 113 11.36 -2.40 -14.51
N GLY A 114 10.37 -1.63 -14.93
CA GLY A 114 9.35 -2.08 -15.87
C GLY A 114 8.13 -1.18 -15.89
N SER A 115 7.25 -1.47 -16.84
CA SER A 115 5.99 -0.77 -17.00
C SER A 115 4.86 -1.69 -16.57
N TYR A 116 4.05 -1.25 -15.61
CA TYR A 116 2.97 -2.03 -15.00
C TYR A 116 1.65 -1.28 -15.07
N SER A 117 0.55 -2.03 -15.07
CA SER A 117 -0.78 -1.43 -14.99
C SER A 117 -1.73 -2.23 -14.11
N PHE A 118 -2.74 -1.56 -13.56
CA PHE A 118 -3.84 -2.21 -12.85
C PHE A 118 -5.14 -1.40 -12.99
N THR A 119 -6.26 -2.06 -12.79
CA THR A 119 -7.59 -1.46 -12.86
C THR A 119 -7.77 -0.41 -11.78
N ALA A 120 -8.21 0.78 -12.21
CA ALA A 120 -8.43 1.92 -11.33
C ALA A 120 -9.92 2.27 -11.17
N THR A 121 -10.81 1.56 -11.84
CA THR A 121 -12.26 1.76 -11.79
C THR A 121 -12.95 0.90 -10.74
N ILE A 122 -12.20 0.06 -10.05
CA ILE A 122 -12.70 -0.82 -8.98
C ILE A 122 -11.86 -0.58 -7.73
N MET A 123 -12.52 -0.34 -6.61
CA MET A 123 -11.87 -0.17 -5.31
C MET A 123 -11.25 -1.49 -4.83
N GLY A 124 -9.95 -1.51 -4.60
CA GLY A 124 -9.24 -2.60 -3.94
C GLY A 124 -9.67 -4.00 -4.37
N ASN A 125 -10.10 -4.80 -3.40
CA ASN A 125 -10.53 -6.19 -3.61
C ASN A 125 -11.98 -6.31 -4.16
N GLY A 126 -12.52 -5.26 -4.77
CA GLY A 126 -13.96 -5.14 -5.05
C GLY A 126 -14.54 -6.09 -6.10
N VAL A 127 -13.71 -6.85 -6.84
CA VAL A 127 -14.22 -7.92 -7.74
C VAL A 127 -14.58 -9.14 -6.91
N ASP A 128 -13.67 -9.60 -6.05
CA ASP A 128 -13.79 -10.86 -5.31
C ASP A 128 -13.88 -10.67 -3.79
N GLY A 129 -13.57 -9.47 -3.31
CA GLY A 129 -13.66 -9.13 -1.89
C GLY A 129 -15.10 -9.03 -1.41
N ILE A 130 -15.35 -9.49 -0.19
CA ILE A 130 -16.66 -9.37 0.43
C ILE A 130 -16.99 -7.90 0.63
N ILE A 131 -18.08 -7.48 0.01
CA ILE A 131 -18.77 -6.23 0.27
C ILE A 131 -20.05 -6.60 1.02
N ASP A 132 -19.99 -6.58 2.34
CA ASP A 132 -21.16 -6.82 3.17
C ASP A 132 -21.98 -5.53 3.26
N GLU A 133 -23.27 -5.61 2.95
CA GLU A 133 -24.15 -4.44 2.89
C GLU A 133 -24.14 -3.68 4.21
N GLY A 134 -23.90 -2.38 4.13
CA GLY A 134 -23.90 -1.49 5.29
C GLY A 134 -22.60 -1.44 6.10
N LYS A 135 -21.54 -2.17 5.71
CA LYS A 135 -20.28 -2.25 6.47
C LYS A 135 -19.14 -1.43 5.90
N PHE A 136 -19.20 -1.11 4.61
CA PHE A 136 -18.13 -0.42 3.90
C PHE A 136 -18.59 0.92 3.35
N GLU A 137 -17.70 1.88 3.31
CA GLU A 137 -17.91 3.22 2.77
C GLU A 137 -17.00 3.47 1.56
N ASP A 138 -17.44 4.33 0.64
CA ASP A 138 -16.53 4.96 -0.34
C ASP A 138 -15.82 6.18 0.28
N ALA A 139 -14.95 6.82 -0.49
CA ALA A 139 -14.22 8.02 -0.08
C ALA A 139 -15.12 9.24 0.25
N SER A 140 -16.37 9.22 -0.18
CA SER A 140 -17.38 10.25 0.10
C SER A 140 -18.22 9.93 1.34
N GLY A 141 -18.02 8.76 1.96
CA GLY A 141 -18.79 8.27 3.10
C GLY A 141 -20.12 7.63 2.72
N ASN A 142 -20.34 7.33 1.43
CA ASN A 142 -21.52 6.59 1.00
C ASN A 142 -21.36 5.11 1.38
N ILE A 143 -22.40 4.54 1.95
CA ILE A 143 -22.44 3.12 2.27
C ILE A 143 -22.50 2.31 0.96
N LEU A 144 -21.60 1.36 0.82
CA LEU A 144 -21.55 0.48 -0.33
C LEU A 144 -22.64 -0.57 -0.25
N THR A 145 -23.29 -0.82 -1.39
CA THR A 145 -24.27 -1.89 -1.56
C THR A 145 -23.71 -2.96 -2.49
N LYS A 146 -24.22 -4.18 -2.36
CA LYS A 146 -23.80 -5.29 -3.20
C LYS A 146 -24.04 -5.02 -4.70
N ALA A 147 -25.08 -4.26 -5.02
CA ALA A 147 -25.45 -3.91 -6.39
C ALA A 147 -24.64 -2.76 -7.00
N GLY A 148 -24.18 -1.81 -6.18
CA GLY A 148 -23.37 -0.65 -6.63
C GLY A 148 -21.88 -0.93 -6.64
N GLY A 149 -21.52 -1.94 -5.91
CA GLY A 149 -20.18 -2.47 -5.86
C GLY A 149 -19.12 -1.48 -5.45
N ALA A 150 -17.92 -1.84 -5.80
CA ALA A 150 -16.72 -1.10 -5.56
C ALA A 150 -16.31 -0.22 -6.74
N ASN A 151 -17.26 0.16 -7.63
CA ASN A 151 -16.94 0.94 -8.82
C ASN A 151 -16.68 2.41 -8.47
N ILE A 152 -15.63 2.97 -9.09
CA ILE A 152 -15.27 4.37 -9.01
C ILE A 152 -14.96 4.92 -10.41
N HIS A 153 -15.03 6.23 -10.57
CA HIS A 153 -14.81 6.91 -11.85
C HIS A 153 -13.69 7.95 -11.71
N PRO A 154 -12.41 7.50 -11.67
CA PRO A 154 -11.29 8.40 -11.54
C PRO A 154 -11.04 9.19 -12.82
N LEU A 155 -10.56 10.42 -12.64
CA LEU A 155 -10.18 11.33 -13.72
C LEU A 155 -8.68 11.57 -13.81
N SER A 156 -7.94 11.26 -12.74
CA SER A 156 -6.47 11.34 -12.73
C SER A 156 -5.86 10.39 -11.71
N ALA A 157 -4.56 10.15 -11.83
CA ALA A 157 -3.76 9.37 -10.89
C ALA A 157 -2.50 10.15 -10.48
N LYS A 158 -2.01 9.88 -9.26
CA LYS A 158 -0.82 10.52 -8.71
C LYS A 158 -0.10 9.60 -7.73
N LEU A 159 1.24 9.62 -7.76
CA LEU A 159 2.06 9.09 -6.69
C LEU A 159 1.88 9.94 -5.43
N LEU A 160 1.45 9.32 -4.33
CA LEU A 160 1.34 9.97 -3.03
C LEU A 160 2.68 10.01 -2.31
N TRP A 161 3.34 8.87 -2.24
CA TRP A 161 4.65 8.71 -1.63
C TRP A 161 5.36 7.43 -2.12
N GLN A 162 6.65 7.39 -1.94
CA GLN A 162 7.49 6.21 -2.08
C GLN A 162 8.56 6.21 -0.98
N ASP A 163 9.02 5.02 -0.57
CA ASP A 163 10.02 4.85 0.50
C ASP A 163 11.46 4.70 -0.03
N THR A 164 11.60 4.68 -1.32
CA THR A 164 12.90 4.60 -2.02
C THR A 164 12.88 5.60 -3.17
N ASP A 165 13.94 6.37 -3.30
CA ASP A 165 14.07 7.36 -4.36
C ASP A 165 14.06 6.71 -5.74
N GLU A 166 13.44 7.36 -6.72
CA GLU A 166 13.30 6.88 -8.09
C GLU A 166 12.66 5.48 -8.23
N LEU A 167 11.88 5.05 -7.24
CA LEU A 167 11.15 3.78 -7.31
C LEU A 167 10.05 3.83 -8.37
N VAL A 168 9.30 4.93 -8.40
CA VAL A 168 8.27 5.22 -9.40
C VAL A 168 8.70 6.44 -10.20
N GLU A 169 8.95 6.23 -11.48
CA GLU A 169 9.37 7.29 -12.40
C GLU A 169 8.19 8.04 -13.00
N GLN A 170 7.08 7.33 -13.26
CA GLN A 170 5.91 7.91 -13.90
C GLN A 170 4.62 7.23 -13.45
N VAL A 171 3.56 8.01 -13.31
CA VAL A 171 2.19 7.54 -13.06
C VAL A 171 1.24 8.24 -14.03
N ALA A 172 0.35 7.47 -14.66
CA ALA A 172 -0.72 7.99 -15.50
C ALA A 172 -2.02 7.19 -15.27
N LEU A 173 -3.16 7.83 -15.54
CA LEU A 173 -4.44 7.14 -15.66
C LEU A 173 -4.81 7.10 -17.14
N VAL A 174 -4.94 5.90 -17.69
CA VAL A 174 -5.26 5.69 -19.11
C VAL A 174 -6.34 4.63 -19.23
N ASN A 175 -7.44 4.98 -19.87
CA ASN A 175 -8.57 4.06 -20.10
C ASN A 175 -9.02 3.29 -18.84
N GLY A 176 -9.14 3.99 -17.71
CA GLY A 176 -9.57 3.40 -16.45
C GLY A 176 -8.51 2.52 -15.75
N ARG A 177 -7.28 2.52 -16.23
CA ARG A 177 -6.16 1.81 -15.61
C ARG A 177 -5.08 2.80 -15.15
N VAL A 178 -4.56 2.58 -13.97
CA VAL A 178 -3.29 3.20 -13.56
C VAL A 178 -2.18 2.52 -14.33
N GLN A 179 -1.34 3.30 -14.97
CA GLN A 179 -0.10 2.91 -15.63
C GLN A 179 1.07 3.48 -14.84
N VAL A 180 2.05 2.63 -14.53
CA VAL A 180 3.20 2.99 -13.71
C VAL A 180 4.48 2.56 -14.41
N LYS A 181 5.42 3.47 -14.51
CA LYS A 181 6.79 3.14 -14.89
C LYS A 181 7.66 3.09 -13.63
N MET A 182 8.31 1.96 -13.43
CA MET A 182 9.11 1.68 -12.24
C MET A 182 10.60 1.76 -12.57
N GLY A 183 11.36 2.37 -11.66
CA GLY A 183 12.81 2.34 -11.65
C GLY A 183 13.38 0.98 -11.22
N ARG A 184 14.69 0.92 -11.05
CA ARG A 184 15.42 -0.33 -10.72
C ARG A 184 15.41 -0.68 -9.23
N SER A 185 14.97 0.23 -8.39
CA SER A 185 14.99 0.08 -6.95
C SER A 185 13.91 -0.87 -6.45
N ARG A 186 14.09 -1.41 -5.24
CA ARG A 186 13.05 -2.12 -4.49
C ARG A 186 12.52 -1.22 -3.39
N GLY A 187 11.24 -1.35 -3.08
CA GLY A 187 10.61 -0.50 -2.08
C GLY A 187 9.10 -0.53 -2.19
N ASN A 188 8.49 0.50 -1.64
CA ASN A 188 7.05 0.64 -1.57
C ASN A 188 6.63 2.02 -2.08
N ALA A 189 5.50 2.05 -2.79
CA ALA A 189 4.88 3.28 -3.22
C ALA A 189 3.37 3.21 -3.00
N VAL A 190 2.74 4.36 -2.79
CA VAL A 190 1.28 4.47 -2.77
C VAL A 190 0.84 5.41 -3.87
N ILE A 191 -0.07 4.92 -4.70
CA ILE A 191 -0.66 5.64 -5.82
C ILE A 191 -2.13 5.86 -5.52
N ALA A 192 -2.61 7.08 -5.72
CA ALA A 192 -4.00 7.44 -5.57
C ALA A 192 -4.63 7.90 -6.88
N VAL A 193 -5.94 7.74 -6.98
CA VAL A 193 -6.76 8.29 -8.05
C VAL A 193 -7.74 9.31 -7.51
N TYR A 194 -8.12 10.26 -8.35
CA TYR A 194 -8.85 11.46 -7.98
C TYR A 194 -10.09 11.69 -8.83
N ASP A 195 -11.03 12.44 -8.26
CA ASP A 195 -12.28 12.88 -8.91
C ASP A 195 -12.10 14.08 -9.85
N LYS A 196 -10.89 14.60 -10.01
CA LYS A 196 -10.54 15.73 -10.89
C LYS A 196 -9.46 15.33 -11.88
N THR A 197 -9.44 15.95 -13.03
CA THR A 197 -8.38 15.80 -14.04
C THR A 197 -7.04 16.35 -13.55
N ASN A 198 -7.06 17.39 -12.72
CA ASN A 198 -5.88 17.87 -12.02
C ASN A 198 -5.87 17.33 -10.59
N PRO A 199 -5.02 16.33 -10.26
CA PRO A 199 -4.94 15.75 -8.92
C PRO A 199 -4.33 16.70 -7.88
N ASN A 200 -3.91 17.89 -8.29
CA ASN A 200 -3.33 18.93 -7.44
C ASN A 200 -4.27 20.12 -7.25
N ALA A 201 -5.46 20.08 -7.80
CA ALA A 201 -6.50 21.05 -7.50
C ALA A 201 -6.81 21.03 -6.01
N GLU A 202 -7.10 22.17 -5.43
CA GLU A 202 -7.38 22.31 -3.99
C GLU A 202 -8.58 21.48 -3.55
N ASP A 203 -9.57 21.34 -4.45
CA ASP A 203 -10.80 20.58 -4.25
C ASP A 203 -10.75 19.14 -4.79
N ALA A 204 -9.59 18.67 -5.26
CA ALA A 204 -9.41 17.32 -5.74
C ALA A 204 -9.47 16.31 -4.57
N LYS A 205 -10.36 15.33 -4.68
CA LYS A 205 -10.58 14.30 -3.66
C LYS A 205 -9.99 12.97 -4.12
N VAL A 206 -9.31 12.29 -3.20
CA VAL A 206 -8.89 10.90 -3.41
C VAL A 206 -10.12 10.02 -3.42
N LEU A 207 -10.30 9.21 -4.46
CA LEU A 207 -11.34 8.20 -4.54
C LEU A 207 -10.88 6.86 -3.99
N TRP A 208 -9.64 6.48 -4.25
CA TRP A 208 -8.98 5.27 -3.74
C TRP A 208 -7.47 5.39 -3.88
N SER A 209 -6.75 4.52 -3.15
CA SER A 209 -5.29 4.37 -3.23
C SER A 209 -4.88 2.90 -3.15
N TRP A 210 -3.77 2.58 -3.78
CA TRP A 210 -3.17 1.25 -3.84
C TRP A 210 -1.72 1.29 -3.38
N HIS A 211 -1.31 0.23 -2.72
CA HIS A 211 0.07 -0.03 -2.40
C HIS A 211 0.73 -0.79 -3.57
N LEU A 212 1.81 -0.24 -4.09
CA LEU A 212 2.67 -0.90 -5.06
C LEU A 212 3.93 -1.40 -4.34
N TRP A 213 4.08 -2.71 -4.27
CA TRP A 213 5.16 -3.39 -3.55
C TRP A 213 6.19 -3.93 -4.53
N CYS A 214 7.31 -3.21 -4.68
CA CYS A 214 8.40 -3.61 -5.54
C CYS A 214 9.37 -4.53 -4.80
N THR A 215 9.17 -5.83 -4.96
CA THR A 215 9.95 -6.88 -4.30
C THR A 215 9.95 -8.15 -5.12
N ALA A 216 10.92 -9.05 -4.86
CA ALA A 216 10.82 -10.41 -5.38
C ALA A 216 9.59 -11.10 -4.78
N THR A 217 8.90 -11.90 -5.57
CA THR A 217 7.73 -12.67 -5.14
C THR A 217 7.99 -13.37 -3.81
N PRO A 218 7.18 -13.11 -2.76
CA PRO A 218 7.35 -13.74 -1.45
C PRO A 218 7.28 -15.26 -1.55
N LYS A 219 8.13 -15.95 -0.83
CA LYS A 219 8.02 -17.41 -0.66
C LYS A 219 6.87 -17.72 0.29
N ILE A 220 6.28 -18.89 0.09
CA ILE A 220 5.21 -19.39 0.94
C ILE A 220 5.76 -20.44 1.89
N LEU A 221 5.49 -20.24 3.19
CA LEU A 221 5.83 -21.15 4.26
C LEU A 221 4.57 -21.87 4.72
N GLU A 222 4.66 -23.18 4.92
CA GLU A 222 3.54 -23.99 5.39
C GLU A 222 3.58 -24.11 6.92
N PHE A 223 2.66 -23.39 7.57
CA PHE A 223 2.46 -23.44 9.01
C PHE A 223 1.43 -24.53 9.34
N VAL A 224 1.90 -25.60 10.00
CA VAL A 224 1.04 -26.73 10.40
C VAL A 224 0.45 -26.44 11.77
N THR A 225 -0.57 -25.59 11.83
CA THR A 225 -1.25 -25.20 13.07
C THR A 225 -2.42 -26.12 13.42
N SER A 226 -2.73 -27.09 12.56
CA SER A 226 -3.90 -27.97 12.69
C SER A 226 -3.95 -28.77 13.99
N ILE A 227 -2.80 -29.04 14.59
CA ILE A 227 -2.71 -29.72 15.90
C ILE A 227 -3.31 -28.89 17.05
N TYR A 228 -3.36 -27.55 16.90
CA TYR A 228 -3.90 -26.63 17.91
C TYR A 228 -5.27 -26.07 17.52
N THR A 229 -5.50 -25.85 16.23
CA THR A 229 -6.62 -25.06 15.74
C THR A 229 -7.46 -25.80 14.70
N GLY A 230 -6.97 -26.93 14.17
CA GLY A 230 -7.58 -27.67 13.06
C GLY A 230 -7.26 -27.11 11.68
N ASN A 231 -6.58 -25.96 11.57
CA ASN A 231 -6.27 -25.31 10.31
C ASN A 231 -4.76 -25.29 10.02
N ASN A 232 -4.39 -25.39 8.76
CA ASN A 232 -3.04 -25.17 8.28
C ASN A 232 -3.02 -23.89 7.45
N TYR A 233 -1.91 -23.15 7.51
CA TYR A 233 -1.80 -21.88 6.81
C TYR A 233 -0.59 -21.83 5.89
N LYS A 234 -0.77 -21.22 4.73
CA LYS A 234 0.29 -20.86 3.80
C LYS A 234 0.63 -19.38 3.98
N VAL A 235 1.75 -19.12 4.63
CA VAL A 235 2.13 -17.78 5.13
C VAL A 235 3.25 -17.21 4.27
N MET A 236 3.19 -15.92 3.91
CA MET A 236 4.31 -15.25 3.23
C MET A 236 5.55 -15.22 4.14
N ASP A 237 6.74 -15.38 3.57
CA ASP A 237 8.01 -15.38 4.28
C ASP A 237 8.43 -14.02 4.87
N ARG A 238 7.68 -12.96 4.56
CA ARG A 238 7.96 -11.58 4.97
C ARG A 238 6.70 -10.79 5.29
N ASN A 239 6.87 -9.67 6.00
CA ASN A 239 5.79 -8.72 6.26
C ASN A 239 5.34 -8.03 4.97
N LEU A 240 4.09 -7.60 4.92
CA LEU A 240 3.58 -6.79 3.83
C LEU A 240 4.42 -5.50 3.71
N GLY A 241 4.96 -5.25 2.52
CA GLY A 241 5.87 -4.15 2.25
C GLY A 241 7.37 -4.43 2.52
N ALA A 242 7.74 -5.58 3.08
CA ALA A 242 9.15 -5.90 3.28
C ALA A 242 9.83 -6.35 1.97
N THR A 243 11.00 -5.79 1.67
CA THR A 243 11.76 -6.16 0.46
C THR A 243 12.90 -7.15 0.75
N ALA A 244 13.09 -7.53 2.00
CA ALA A 244 14.05 -8.53 2.45
C ALA A 244 13.44 -9.45 3.52
N THR A 245 14.09 -10.60 3.74
CA THR A 245 13.71 -11.61 4.74
C THR A 245 14.81 -11.85 5.77
N LYS A 246 16.01 -11.33 5.53
CA LYS A 246 17.17 -11.57 6.40
C LYS A 246 17.25 -10.51 7.49
N ALA A 247 17.54 -10.96 8.70
CA ALA A 247 17.93 -10.10 9.79
C ALA A 247 19.02 -9.09 9.37
N TYR A 248 19.14 -7.98 10.07
CA TYR A 248 20.10 -6.88 9.84
C TYR A 248 19.80 -5.97 8.62
N LEU A 249 18.80 -6.25 7.82
CA LEU A 249 18.42 -5.37 6.73
C LEU A 249 17.25 -4.49 7.18
N GLY A 250 17.38 -3.18 7.11
CA GLY A 250 16.32 -2.23 7.48
C GLY A 250 15.02 -2.46 6.69
N THR A 251 15.14 -3.01 5.50
CA THR A 251 14.03 -3.33 4.59
C THR A 251 13.26 -4.61 4.95
N VAL A 252 13.60 -5.28 6.05
CA VAL A 252 12.91 -6.49 6.53
C VAL A 252 11.62 -6.17 7.29
N GLN A 253 11.47 -4.97 7.80
CA GLN A 253 10.34 -4.60 8.66
C GLN A 253 9.01 -4.51 7.92
N GLY A 254 9.02 -4.03 6.67
CA GLY A 254 7.81 -3.80 5.92
C GLY A 254 7.07 -2.53 6.34
N LEU A 255 5.79 -2.48 6.04
CA LEU A 255 4.92 -1.34 6.31
C LEU A 255 4.03 -1.59 7.52
N HIS A 256 3.50 -0.51 8.09
CA HIS A 256 2.55 -0.55 9.19
C HIS A 256 1.15 -0.18 8.72
N TYR A 257 0.15 -0.72 9.41
CA TYR A 257 -1.27 -0.50 9.13
C TYR A 257 -2.02 -0.24 10.43
N GLN A 258 -2.97 0.65 10.41
CA GLN A 258 -3.98 0.73 11.46
C GLN A 258 -5.02 -0.37 11.22
N TRP A 259 -5.48 -1.04 12.26
CA TRP A 259 -6.40 -2.17 12.13
C TRP A 259 -7.67 -1.78 11.37
N GLY A 260 -8.02 -2.55 10.34
CA GLY A 260 -9.16 -2.29 9.47
C GLY A 260 -8.89 -1.35 8.29
N ARG A 261 -7.73 -0.68 8.22
CA ARG A 261 -7.37 0.20 7.09
C ARG A 261 -6.60 -0.54 6.01
N LYS A 262 -6.82 -0.13 4.77
CA LYS A 262 -6.11 -0.61 3.58
C LYS A 262 -4.79 0.13 3.33
N ASP A 263 -4.65 1.35 3.86
CA ASP A 263 -3.55 2.25 3.53
C ASP A 263 -2.35 2.00 4.44
N PRO A 264 -1.16 1.81 3.85
CA PRO A 264 0.08 1.61 4.58
C PRO A 264 0.71 2.93 5.03
N PHE A 265 1.45 2.81 6.13
CA PHE A 265 2.35 3.84 6.63
C PHE A 265 3.79 3.31 6.59
N SER A 266 4.77 4.19 6.36
CA SER A 266 6.15 3.74 6.39
C SER A 266 6.43 3.07 7.71
N GLY A 267 7.15 2.00 7.63
CA GLY A 267 7.64 1.27 8.78
C GLY A 267 8.49 2.15 9.68
N SER A 268 8.92 1.56 10.72
CA SER A 268 9.80 2.16 11.71
C SER A 268 11.15 2.56 11.11
N LEU A 269 12.01 3.06 11.96
CA LEU A 269 13.39 3.45 11.68
C LEU A 269 14.15 2.31 10.98
N THR A 270 15.09 2.67 10.14
CA THR A 270 16.10 1.74 9.62
C THR A 270 16.94 1.16 10.76
N TYR A 271 17.67 0.07 10.50
CA TYR A 271 18.53 -0.60 11.47
C TYR A 271 19.52 0.34 12.19
N ASP A 272 19.97 1.39 11.52
CA ASP A 272 20.86 2.42 12.04
C ASP A 272 20.17 3.54 12.84
N GLY A 273 18.88 3.42 13.07
CA GLY A 273 18.08 4.42 13.79
C GLY A 273 17.63 5.61 12.94
N ILE A 274 17.90 5.59 11.66
CA ILE A 274 17.45 6.63 10.72
C ILE A 274 16.01 6.33 10.31
N ARG A 275 15.14 7.34 10.38
CA ARG A 275 13.76 7.20 9.90
C ARG A 275 13.75 6.94 8.41
N THR A 276 12.93 5.99 7.98
CA THR A 276 12.64 5.83 6.56
C THR A 276 12.08 7.15 6.03
N ILE A 277 12.79 7.77 5.11
CA ILE A 277 12.34 8.98 4.45
C ILE A 277 11.31 8.56 3.41
N LEU A 278 10.13 9.16 3.46
CA LEU A 278 9.16 9.03 2.40
C LEU A 278 9.42 10.09 1.36
N TYR A 279 9.76 9.66 0.17
CA TYR A 279 9.98 10.55 -0.95
C TYR A 279 8.64 10.94 -1.57
N ASP A 280 8.22 12.17 -1.32
CA ASP A 280 7.25 12.83 -2.19
C ASP A 280 7.99 13.34 -3.43
N VAL A 281 7.42 13.13 -4.59
CA VAL A 281 7.94 13.62 -5.88
C VAL A 281 8.23 15.12 -5.89
N ARG A 282 7.70 15.87 -4.92
CA ARG A 282 7.80 17.34 -4.87
C ARG A 282 8.70 17.90 -3.79
N SER A 283 8.81 17.26 -2.66
CA SER A 283 9.44 17.88 -1.48
C SER A 283 10.51 17.05 -0.81
N GLY A 284 10.60 15.75 -1.09
CA GLY A 284 11.51 14.84 -0.40
C GLY A 284 11.26 14.74 1.11
N GLN A 285 10.10 15.20 1.61
CA GLN A 285 9.79 15.23 3.04
C GLN A 285 8.77 14.16 3.41
N GLY A 286 8.82 13.71 4.65
CA GLY A 286 7.89 12.73 5.19
C GLY A 286 6.42 13.16 5.07
N VAL A 287 5.60 12.29 4.52
CA VAL A 287 4.27 12.61 4.00
C VAL A 287 3.15 12.30 4.99
N TYR A 288 3.46 11.75 6.17
CA TYR A 288 2.36 11.52 7.09
C TYR A 288 1.96 12.77 7.86
N LYS A 289 0.65 12.85 8.05
CA LYS A 289 0.07 13.75 9.01
C LYS A 289 -0.45 12.95 10.19
N TYR A 290 0.00 13.25 11.39
CA TYR A 290 -0.66 12.79 12.61
C TYR A 290 -1.90 13.63 12.84
N SER A 291 -3.01 12.95 13.18
CA SER A 291 -4.22 13.59 13.63
C SER A 291 -4.70 12.93 14.93
N ASP A 292 -5.08 13.75 15.91
CA ASP A 292 -5.69 13.30 17.16
C ASP A 292 -7.22 13.13 17.00
N GLU A 293 -7.74 13.25 15.79
CA GLU A 293 -9.16 13.09 15.48
C GLU A 293 -9.53 11.63 15.26
N ARG A 294 -10.81 11.33 15.41
CA ARG A 294 -11.43 10.09 14.95
C ARG A 294 -12.20 10.40 13.67
N VAL A 295 -12.17 9.48 12.73
CA VAL A 295 -12.78 9.67 11.41
C VAL A 295 -13.62 8.45 11.00
N THR A 296 -14.46 8.59 9.99
CA THR A 296 -15.12 7.44 9.36
C THR A 296 -14.14 6.70 8.43
N ALA A 297 -14.51 5.50 7.99
CA ALA A 297 -13.72 4.75 7.03
C ALA A 297 -13.58 5.51 5.70
N GLY A 298 -14.65 6.15 5.23
CA GLY A 298 -14.63 6.97 4.02
C GLY A 298 -13.69 8.17 4.13
N GLN A 299 -13.69 8.86 5.26
CA GLN A 299 -12.74 9.96 5.51
C GLN A 299 -11.28 9.46 5.52
N ALA A 300 -11.03 8.28 6.11
CA ALA A 300 -9.70 7.68 6.08
C ALA A 300 -9.24 7.32 4.67
N ILE A 301 -10.14 6.84 3.79
CA ILE A 301 -9.87 6.58 2.37
C ILE A 301 -9.51 7.86 1.62
N SER A 302 -10.23 8.96 1.88
CA SER A 302 -9.98 10.25 1.23
C SER A 302 -8.66 10.90 1.67
N THR A 303 -8.08 10.42 2.78
CA THR A 303 -6.85 10.96 3.39
C THR A 303 -5.84 9.84 3.70
N PRO A 304 -5.38 9.07 2.71
CA PRO A 304 -4.61 7.85 2.91
C PRO A 304 -3.26 8.08 3.61
N SER A 305 -2.71 9.29 3.56
CA SER A 305 -1.46 9.66 4.24
C SER A 305 -1.65 10.19 5.67
N SER A 306 -2.88 10.18 6.21
CA SER A 306 -3.14 10.64 7.57
C SER A 306 -3.22 9.46 8.53
N LEU A 307 -2.41 9.50 9.59
CA LEU A 307 -2.43 8.54 10.70
C LEU A 307 -3.31 9.11 11.82
N TYR A 308 -4.40 8.45 12.10
CA TYR A 308 -5.38 8.87 13.13
C TYR A 308 -5.09 8.17 14.45
N SER A 309 -4.60 8.91 15.43
CA SER A 309 -4.20 8.37 16.73
C SER A 309 -4.71 9.26 17.87
N PRO A 310 -6.02 9.23 18.14
CA PRO A 310 -6.59 9.98 19.23
C PRO A 310 -5.98 9.51 20.56
N ARG A 311 -5.58 10.47 21.41
CA ARG A 311 -4.91 10.21 22.70
C ARG A 311 -3.73 9.26 22.61
N ARG A 312 -2.69 9.68 21.91
CA ARG A 312 -1.44 8.96 21.67
C ARG A 312 -1.04 7.96 22.77
N GLY A 313 -0.86 6.69 22.41
CA GLY A 313 -0.35 5.65 23.30
C GLY A 313 -1.20 4.38 23.35
N LEU A 314 -0.80 3.41 24.18
CA LEU A 314 -1.50 2.13 24.35
C LEU A 314 -2.89 2.24 24.97
N GLY A 315 -3.18 3.34 25.67
CA GLY A 315 -4.49 3.68 26.21
C GLY A 315 -5.31 4.61 25.32
N GLY A 316 -4.96 4.70 24.02
CA GLY A 316 -5.68 5.52 23.04
C GLY A 316 -7.08 5.03 22.72
N GLU A 317 -7.75 5.75 21.85
CA GLU A 317 -9.06 5.38 21.32
C GLU A 317 -8.93 4.80 19.91
N SER A 318 -9.96 4.10 19.44
CA SER A 318 -10.06 3.66 18.04
C SER A 318 -9.94 4.86 17.09
N TRP A 319 -9.28 4.68 15.96
CA TRP A 319 -9.19 5.71 14.91
C TRP A 319 -10.54 5.99 14.25
N CYS A 320 -11.45 4.98 14.27
CA CYS A 320 -12.73 5.07 13.58
C CYS A 320 -13.85 5.49 14.52
N THR A 321 -14.74 6.37 14.05
CA THR A 321 -15.93 6.81 14.79
C THR A 321 -17.04 5.76 14.79
N LYS A 322 -17.11 4.90 13.75
CA LYS A 322 -18.09 3.82 13.62
C LYS A 322 -17.49 2.49 14.10
N THR A 323 -17.35 2.36 15.39
CA THR A 323 -16.66 1.24 16.01
C THR A 323 -17.36 -0.11 15.82
N THR A 324 -18.70 -0.12 15.74
CA THR A 324 -19.47 -1.35 15.52
C THR A 324 -19.21 -2.01 14.17
N GLU A 325 -18.71 -1.26 13.19
CA GLU A 325 -18.42 -1.75 11.84
C GLU A 325 -16.95 -2.17 11.70
N LEU A 326 -16.07 -1.74 12.59
CA LEU A 326 -14.64 -2.03 12.54
C LEU A 326 -14.34 -3.51 12.38
N LYS A 327 -15.01 -4.39 13.10
CA LYS A 327 -14.81 -5.84 13.07
C LYS A 327 -14.93 -6.48 11.68
N TYR A 328 -15.62 -5.80 10.74
CA TYR A 328 -15.81 -6.29 9.39
C TYR A 328 -14.73 -5.84 8.40
N LEU A 329 -13.99 -4.79 8.74
CA LEU A 329 -13.11 -4.10 7.78
C LEU A 329 -11.99 -4.99 7.22
N TRP A 330 -11.54 -6.00 7.97
CA TRP A 330 -10.59 -7.02 7.48
C TRP A 330 -11.20 -8.43 7.38
N GLY A 331 -12.51 -8.50 7.16
CA GLY A 331 -13.15 -9.73 6.72
C GLY A 331 -13.61 -10.67 7.81
N ASN A 332 -14.21 -10.15 8.87
CA ASN A 332 -14.90 -10.99 9.86
C ASN A 332 -16.41 -10.77 9.82
N PRO A 333 -17.15 -11.36 8.87
CA PRO A 333 -18.59 -11.17 8.75
C PRO A 333 -19.38 -11.76 9.91
N ASP A 334 -18.91 -12.85 10.53
CA ASP A 334 -19.66 -13.64 11.52
C ASP A 334 -19.16 -13.45 12.97
N GLY A 335 -18.45 -12.35 13.25
CA GLY A 335 -17.75 -12.11 14.50
C GLY A 335 -18.63 -12.07 15.78
N GLU A 336 -19.88 -12.50 15.73
CA GLU A 336 -20.77 -12.51 16.88
C GLU A 336 -20.82 -13.85 17.62
N GLN A 337 -20.53 -14.96 16.94
CA GLN A 337 -20.78 -16.29 17.51
C GLN A 337 -19.52 -17.00 18.01
N ASP A 338 -18.34 -16.69 17.45
CA ASP A 338 -17.09 -17.29 17.93
C ASP A 338 -16.20 -16.24 18.57
N ALA A 339 -15.73 -16.50 19.77
CA ALA A 339 -14.79 -15.64 20.46
C ALA A 339 -13.51 -15.41 19.65
N PHE A 340 -13.13 -16.38 18.79
CA PHE A 340 -11.96 -16.34 17.95
C PHE A 340 -12.25 -16.99 16.60
N PRO A 341 -12.81 -16.25 15.65
CA PRO A 341 -13.08 -16.81 14.32
C PRO A 341 -11.78 -17.29 13.69
N LYS A 342 -11.76 -18.58 13.35
CA LYS A 342 -10.61 -19.22 12.73
C LYS A 342 -10.47 -18.86 11.27
N GLU A 343 -11.59 -18.60 10.61
CA GLU A 343 -11.61 -18.19 9.21
C GLU A 343 -12.13 -16.77 9.10
N THR A 344 -11.32 -15.94 8.48
CA THR A 344 -11.71 -14.60 8.03
C THR A 344 -11.72 -14.61 6.51
N LEU A 345 -12.71 -13.98 5.91
CA LEU A 345 -12.79 -13.84 4.47
C LEU A 345 -12.09 -12.53 4.07
N LYS A 346 -11.48 -12.49 2.88
CA LYS A 346 -10.87 -11.28 2.36
C LYS A 346 -11.94 -10.22 2.09
N SER A 347 -11.83 -9.07 2.74
CA SER A 347 -12.76 -7.95 2.57
C SER A 347 -12.27 -6.95 1.53
N LEU A 348 -13.14 -5.98 1.20
CA LEU A 348 -12.80 -4.84 0.34
C LEU A 348 -11.56 -4.09 0.83
N TYR A 349 -11.38 -3.93 2.14
CA TYR A 349 -10.29 -3.15 2.75
C TYR A 349 -9.08 -3.99 3.18
N ASP A 350 -9.11 -5.30 2.99
CA ASP A 350 -7.94 -6.13 3.28
C ASP A 350 -6.73 -5.66 2.45
N PRO A 351 -5.60 -5.30 3.07
CA PRO A 351 -4.46 -4.72 2.37
C PRO A 351 -3.57 -5.72 1.64
N CYS A 352 -3.75 -7.03 1.85
CA CYS A 352 -2.90 -8.05 1.23
C CYS A 352 -3.12 -8.15 -0.28
N PRO A 353 -2.12 -8.64 -1.04
CA PRO A 353 -2.26 -8.92 -2.47
C PRO A 353 -3.38 -9.92 -2.79
N TYR A 354 -3.77 -10.00 -4.06
CA TYR A 354 -4.76 -10.98 -4.53
C TYR A 354 -4.36 -12.40 -4.15
N GLY A 355 -5.36 -13.22 -3.75
CA GLY A 355 -5.17 -14.59 -3.26
C GLY A 355 -4.56 -14.70 -1.86
N TYR A 356 -4.37 -13.57 -1.18
CA TYR A 356 -3.89 -13.49 0.20
C TYR A 356 -4.75 -12.56 1.03
N LYS A 357 -4.85 -12.84 2.33
CA LYS A 357 -5.55 -12.03 3.33
C LYS A 357 -4.68 -11.78 4.56
N VAL A 358 -5.07 -10.83 5.39
CA VAL A 358 -4.44 -10.61 6.69
C VAL A 358 -4.55 -11.88 7.53
N ALA A 359 -3.45 -12.29 8.16
CA ALA A 359 -3.39 -13.51 8.96
C ALA A 359 -4.43 -13.49 10.10
N PRO A 360 -5.27 -14.51 10.27
CA PRO A 360 -6.09 -14.65 11.45
C PRO A 360 -5.21 -14.96 12.67
N HIS A 361 -5.75 -14.79 13.87
CA HIS A 361 -4.97 -14.87 15.10
C HIS A 361 -4.32 -16.23 15.35
N ASP A 362 -4.95 -17.31 14.94
CA ASP A 362 -4.49 -18.67 15.17
C ASP A 362 -3.26 -19.08 14.33
N VAL A 363 -2.92 -18.30 13.30
CA VAL A 363 -1.70 -18.50 12.49
C VAL A 363 -0.44 -18.50 13.36
N PHE A 364 -0.37 -17.62 14.35
CA PHE A 364 0.81 -17.46 15.18
C PHE A 364 0.94 -18.51 16.31
N LYS A 365 -0.07 -19.36 16.51
CA LYS A 365 -0.02 -20.41 17.53
C LYS A 365 1.09 -21.43 17.31
N ILE A 366 1.46 -21.69 16.05
CA ILE A 366 2.57 -22.60 15.74
C ILE A 366 3.92 -22.15 16.31
N LEU A 367 4.05 -20.86 16.58
CA LEU A 367 5.29 -20.28 17.12
C LEU A 367 5.43 -20.52 18.63
N SER A 368 4.46 -21.15 19.27
CA SER A 368 4.44 -21.45 20.69
C SER A 368 4.45 -22.95 20.99
N LYS A 369 5.02 -23.32 22.15
CA LYS A 369 5.02 -24.71 22.65
C LYS A 369 3.76 -25.00 23.45
N GLY A 370 2.98 -25.98 23.01
CA GLY A 370 1.81 -26.46 23.76
C GLY A 370 0.54 -25.65 23.56
N GLU A 371 -0.52 -26.07 24.25
CA GLU A 371 -1.79 -25.38 24.32
C GLU A 371 -1.63 -24.08 25.14
N ILE A 372 -1.33 -22.98 24.48
CA ILE A 372 -1.44 -21.71 25.15
C ILE A 372 -2.92 -21.38 25.28
N ALA A 373 -3.36 -21.19 26.52
CA ALA A 373 -4.67 -20.68 26.79
C ALA A 373 -4.89 -19.37 25.99
N ILE A 374 -6.11 -19.16 25.55
CA ILE A 374 -6.53 -17.99 24.76
C ILE A 374 -6.12 -16.66 25.46
N PHE A 375 -6.01 -16.71 26.78
CA PHE A 375 -5.41 -15.68 27.61
C PHE A 375 -4.34 -16.35 28.48
N PRO A 376 -3.07 -16.31 28.11
CA PRO A 376 -2.04 -16.77 29.01
C PRO A 376 -2.13 -15.93 30.29
N PRO A 377 -2.01 -16.55 31.46
CA PRO A 377 -1.95 -15.80 32.69
C PRO A 377 -0.79 -14.81 32.62
N ALA A 378 -0.97 -13.64 33.20
CA ALA A 378 0.09 -12.66 33.30
C ALA A 378 1.35 -13.34 33.89
N GLY A 379 2.46 -13.37 33.11
CA GLY A 379 3.69 -14.07 33.50
C GLY A 379 3.95 -15.39 32.80
N ALA A 380 3.27 -15.71 31.67
CA ALA A 380 3.65 -16.86 30.84
C ALA A 380 5.12 -16.80 30.46
N SER A 381 5.84 -17.91 30.67
CA SER A 381 7.29 -17.92 30.59
C SER A 381 7.79 -18.21 29.17
N LEU A 382 9.03 -17.78 28.89
CA LEU A 382 9.79 -18.03 27.66
C LEU A 382 9.90 -19.48 27.23
N GLY A 383 9.76 -20.42 28.17
CA GLY A 383 9.80 -21.84 27.89
C GLY A 383 8.77 -22.31 26.86
N ASP A 384 7.77 -21.45 26.58
CA ASP A 384 6.60 -21.80 25.79
C ASP A 384 6.68 -21.36 24.31
N MET A 385 7.82 -20.80 23.87
CA MET A 385 8.03 -20.37 22.47
C MET A 385 9.10 -21.18 21.76
N TYR A 386 8.86 -21.49 20.49
CA TYR A 386 9.87 -22.06 19.59
C TYR A 386 10.65 -20.94 18.90
N PHE A 387 11.62 -20.35 19.56
CA PHE A 387 12.40 -19.30 18.94
C PHE A 387 13.91 -19.44 19.20
N ILE A 388 14.67 -18.91 18.26
CA ILE A 388 16.11 -18.71 18.40
C ILE A 388 16.33 -17.23 18.66
N LYS A 389 16.94 -16.89 19.78
CA LYS A 389 17.25 -15.51 20.10
C LYS A 389 18.34 -14.99 19.17
N SER A 390 18.04 -13.92 18.46
CA SER A 390 19.03 -13.15 17.71
C SER A 390 19.35 -11.87 18.48
N TYR A 391 20.50 -11.82 19.11
CA TYR A 391 20.92 -10.69 19.97
C TYR A 391 21.18 -9.38 19.21
N PHE A 392 21.30 -9.40 17.90
CA PHE A 392 21.84 -8.28 17.13
C PHE A 392 20.93 -7.81 16.00
N ALA A 393 19.73 -8.34 15.86
CA ALA A 393 18.98 -8.22 14.62
C ALA A 393 17.63 -7.52 14.72
N ASN A 394 17.33 -6.84 15.80
CA ASN A 394 16.04 -6.18 15.99
C ASN A 394 14.85 -7.07 15.59
N GLY A 395 14.79 -8.26 16.16
CA GLY A 395 13.76 -9.25 15.89
C GLY A 395 14.09 -10.60 16.47
N SER A 396 13.25 -11.59 16.19
CA SER A 396 13.43 -12.96 16.64
C SER A 396 13.20 -13.95 15.51
N THR A 397 13.93 -15.06 15.56
CA THR A 397 13.76 -16.18 14.66
C THR A 397 12.95 -17.26 15.35
N PHE A 398 11.90 -17.72 14.72
CA PHE A 398 10.99 -18.74 15.25
C PHE A 398 11.04 -19.99 14.38
N TYR A 399 10.93 -21.14 15.04
CA TYR A 399 10.61 -22.38 14.35
C TYR A 399 9.11 -22.43 14.05
N TYR A 400 8.74 -22.91 12.87
CA TYR A 400 7.36 -23.15 12.49
C TYR A 400 7.08 -24.63 12.17
N ASP A 401 7.95 -25.55 12.66
CA ASP A 401 7.84 -27.00 12.50
C ASP A 401 7.08 -27.69 13.62
N ASN A 402 6.61 -26.94 14.60
CA ASN A 402 5.91 -27.45 15.78
C ASN A 402 6.76 -28.36 16.73
N ALA A 403 7.98 -28.63 16.39
CA ALA A 403 8.92 -29.40 17.22
C ALA A 403 10.08 -28.53 17.73
N GLY A 404 10.33 -27.40 17.08
CA GLY A 404 11.40 -26.48 17.42
C GLY A 404 12.81 -27.03 17.17
N ILE A 405 12.96 -27.91 16.19
CA ILE A 405 14.21 -28.61 15.90
C ILE A 405 14.64 -28.59 14.43
N ASP A 406 13.74 -28.32 13.49
CA ASP A 406 14.06 -28.29 12.06
C ASP A 406 14.60 -26.90 11.68
N GLU A 407 15.91 -26.76 11.59
CA GLU A 407 16.57 -25.51 11.21
C GLU A 407 16.25 -25.04 9.80
N THR A 408 15.61 -25.85 8.98
CA THR A 408 15.11 -25.46 7.65
C THR A 408 13.75 -24.76 7.74
N LYS A 409 13.06 -24.89 8.85
CA LYS A 409 11.74 -24.33 9.10
C LYS A 409 11.81 -23.14 10.06
N LEU A 410 12.54 -22.14 9.66
CA LEU A 410 12.75 -20.91 10.43
C LEU A 410 12.10 -19.70 9.72
N ILE A 411 11.46 -18.87 10.51
CA ILE A 411 10.97 -17.57 10.08
C ILE A 411 11.53 -16.47 10.97
N TYR A 412 12.06 -15.42 10.35
CA TYR A 412 12.46 -14.22 11.07
C TYR A 412 11.30 -13.23 11.12
N LEU A 413 10.95 -12.82 12.33
CA LEU A 413 9.98 -11.77 12.62
C LEU A 413 10.71 -10.55 13.17
N PRO A 414 10.79 -9.44 12.43
CA PRO A 414 11.44 -8.22 12.90
C PRO A 414 10.66 -7.56 14.04
N GLU A 415 11.39 -6.86 14.90
CA GLU A 415 10.80 -5.84 15.75
C GLU A 415 10.23 -4.74 14.86
N THR A 416 9.02 -4.37 15.10
CA THR A 416 8.35 -3.42 14.24
C THR A 416 8.09 -2.11 14.92
N TYR A 417 7.55 -2.09 16.16
CA TYR A 417 7.24 -0.83 16.79
C TYR A 417 6.63 -0.96 18.20
N ARG A 418 6.83 0.07 19.02
CA ARG A 418 6.01 0.35 20.20
C ARG A 418 5.53 1.79 20.16
N PRO A 419 4.20 2.04 20.27
CA PRO A 419 3.71 3.39 20.55
C PRO A 419 4.27 3.85 21.89
N ASN A 420 4.97 4.96 21.90
CA ASN A 420 5.34 5.66 23.13
C ASN A 420 4.73 7.06 23.04
N GLY A 421 4.27 7.63 24.15
CA GLY A 421 3.52 8.88 24.22
C GLY A 421 4.09 10.08 23.46
N ASP A 422 5.35 9.98 22.96
CA ASP A 422 6.04 11.02 22.21
C ASP A 422 6.16 10.76 20.70
N GLY A 423 5.42 9.80 20.15
CA GLY A 423 5.45 9.44 18.72
C GLY A 423 5.95 8.04 18.43
N ILE A 424 6.22 7.76 17.14
CA ILE A 424 6.71 6.47 16.68
C ILE A 424 8.19 6.34 17.04
N LYS A 425 8.51 5.52 18.02
CA LYS A 425 9.88 5.12 18.33
C LYS A 425 10.05 3.65 17.94
N LEU A 426 11.21 3.31 17.36
CA LEU A 426 11.62 1.91 17.26
C LEU A 426 11.48 1.28 18.63
N GLY A 427 10.56 0.38 18.68
CA GLY A 427 10.31 -0.38 19.88
C GLY A 427 11.11 -1.65 19.85
N LYS A 428 11.32 -2.17 20.99
CA LYS A 428 11.88 -3.45 21.30
C LYS A 428 10.81 -4.56 21.16
N TRP A 429 9.75 -4.32 20.33
CA TRP A 429 8.59 -5.21 20.20
C TRP A 429 8.38 -5.59 18.75
N GLY A 430 8.17 -6.87 18.49
CA GLY A 430 7.56 -7.32 17.28
C GLY A 430 6.03 -7.27 17.45
N VAL A 431 5.34 -6.53 16.61
CA VAL A 431 3.90 -6.28 16.72
C VAL A 431 3.23 -6.54 15.40
N TYR A 432 2.27 -7.47 15.40
CA TYR A 432 1.64 -7.98 14.19
C TYR A 432 0.13 -8.01 14.35
N TRP A 433 -0.59 -7.27 13.53
CA TRP A 433 -2.03 -7.34 13.50
C TRP A 433 -2.54 -8.69 12.99
N CYS A 434 -3.58 -9.18 13.64
CA CYS A 434 -4.41 -10.26 13.14
C CYS A 434 -5.69 -9.69 12.55
N SER A 435 -6.32 -10.38 11.60
CA SER A 435 -7.62 -9.96 11.05
C SER A 435 -8.76 -10.09 12.05
N SER A 436 -8.58 -10.91 13.08
CA SER A 436 -9.58 -11.14 14.11
C SER A 436 -9.73 -9.94 15.07
N PRO A 437 -10.94 -9.49 15.35
CA PRO A 437 -11.20 -8.50 16.41
C PRO A 437 -11.01 -9.11 17.79
N HIS A 438 -10.82 -8.27 18.80
CA HIS A 438 -10.75 -8.74 20.18
C HIS A 438 -12.16 -9.18 20.68
N PRO A 439 -12.32 -10.39 21.23
CA PRO A 439 -13.65 -10.94 21.54
C PRO A 439 -14.42 -10.18 22.64
N ALA A 440 -13.70 -9.60 23.61
CA ALA A 440 -14.33 -8.85 24.70
C ALA A 440 -14.51 -7.36 24.38
N ASP A 441 -13.84 -6.83 23.34
CA ASP A 441 -13.92 -5.43 22.94
C ASP A 441 -13.87 -5.31 21.41
N LYS A 442 -14.84 -5.92 20.75
CA LYS A 442 -14.94 -5.99 19.29
C LYS A 442 -15.07 -4.63 18.60
N GLU A 443 -15.51 -3.64 19.35
CA GLU A 443 -15.80 -2.31 18.82
C GLU A 443 -14.57 -1.41 18.76
N HIS A 444 -13.57 -1.65 19.61
CA HIS A 444 -12.44 -0.73 19.75
C HIS A 444 -11.09 -1.37 19.54
N SER A 445 -11.01 -2.72 19.68
CA SER A 445 -9.73 -3.42 19.72
C SER A 445 -9.65 -4.56 18.71
N GLY A 446 -8.51 -4.64 18.03
CA GLY A 446 -8.09 -5.80 17.25
C GLY A 446 -7.22 -6.73 18.07
N LEU A 447 -7.05 -7.96 17.59
CA LEU A 447 -6.07 -8.89 18.13
C LEU A 447 -4.71 -8.68 17.48
N MET A 448 -3.69 -8.84 18.28
CA MET A 448 -2.31 -8.61 17.89
C MET A 448 -1.42 -9.71 18.47
N PHE A 449 -0.58 -10.27 17.61
CA PHE A 449 0.56 -11.04 18.06
C PHE A 449 1.70 -10.08 18.39
N ASN A 450 2.23 -10.15 19.60
CA ASN A 450 3.40 -9.37 19.96
C ASN A 450 4.45 -10.22 20.69
N PHE A 451 5.69 -9.84 20.57
CA PHE A 451 6.81 -10.40 21.30
C PHE A 451 7.83 -9.32 21.61
N HIS A 452 8.56 -9.51 22.68
CA HIS A 452 9.59 -8.59 23.15
C HIS A 452 10.93 -9.31 23.30
N PRO A 453 11.93 -9.01 22.48
CA PRO A 453 13.20 -9.72 22.50
C PRO A 453 14.22 -9.15 23.52
N TYR A 454 13.79 -8.83 24.73
CA TYR A 454 14.71 -8.32 25.76
C TYR A 454 15.31 -9.40 26.63
N THR A 455 16.61 -9.26 26.91
CA THR A 455 17.46 -9.99 27.86
C THR A 455 17.04 -11.43 28.22
N ALA A 456 17.93 -12.25 28.65
CA ALA A 456 17.70 -13.68 28.91
C ALA A 456 16.59 -14.02 29.94
N MET A 457 15.92 -13.02 30.49
CA MET A 457 14.97 -13.20 31.59
C MET A 457 13.59 -12.55 31.43
N ASP A 458 13.39 -11.63 30.48
CA ASP A 458 12.16 -10.86 30.43
C ASP A 458 11.54 -10.87 29.02
N PHE A 459 10.98 -12.00 28.62
CA PHE A 459 10.15 -12.02 27.42
C PHE A 459 8.70 -12.00 27.86
N GLU A 460 8.05 -10.91 27.59
CA GLU A 460 6.61 -10.90 27.53
C GLU A 460 6.20 -11.16 26.09
N TYR A 461 5.46 -12.21 25.84
CA TYR A 461 4.70 -12.34 24.61
C TYR A 461 3.23 -12.40 24.96
N ASN A 462 2.46 -11.82 24.10
CA ASN A 462 1.03 -11.88 24.22
C ASN A 462 0.43 -12.04 22.82
N ILE A 463 -0.11 -13.23 22.57
CA ILE A 463 -0.75 -13.53 21.28
C ILE A 463 -2.10 -12.82 21.17
N TYR A 464 -2.63 -12.29 22.28
CA TYR A 464 -4.01 -11.82 22.38
C TYR A 464 -4.16 -10.51 23.14
N ASN A 465 -3.22 -9.60 22.97
CA ASN A 465 -3.36 -8.32 23.63
C ASN A 465 -4.45 -7.50 22.91
N PRO A 466 -5.51 -7.07 23.62
CA PRO A 466 -6.44 -6.09 23.09
C PRO A 466 -5.70 -4.78 22.88
N VAL A 467 -5.56 -4.38 21.64
CA VAL A 467 -4.91 -3.12 21.32
C VAL A 467 -5.88 -2.27 20.51
N VAL A 468 -5.97 -1.01 20.89
CA VAL A 468 -6.82 -0.06 20.17
C VAL A 468 -6.39 0.04 18.71
N THR A 469 -7.37 0.08 17.84
CA THR A 469 -7.19 -0.03 16.38
C THR A 469 -6.41 1.13 15.76
N SER A 470 -6.19 2.21 16.50
CA SER A 470 -5.36 3.35 16.08
C SER A 470 -3.84 3.07 16.07
N VAL A 471 -3.40 1.99 16.73
CA VAL A 471 -1.98 1.63 16.77
C VAL A 471 -1.54 1.12 15.39
N PRO A 472 -0.47 1.68 14.80
CA PRO A 472 0.09 1.13 13.58
C PRO A 472 0.94 -0.11 13.90
N ALA A 473 0.72 -1.22 13.18
CA ALA A 473 1.49 -2.44 13.33
C ALA A 473 1.69 -3.15 11.99
N SER A 474 2.64 -4.08 11.95
CA SER A 474 2.91 -4.88 10.77
C SER A 474 1.81 -5.88 10.47
N ILE A 475 1.76 -6.32 9.22
CA ILE A 475 0.85 -7.35 8.73
C ILE A 475 1.65 -8.49 8.13
N ARG A 476 1.19 -9.70 8.41
CA ARG A 476 1.62 -10.91 7.72
C ARG A 476 0.44 -11.42 6.88
N CYS A 477 0.68 -11.65 5.58
CA CYS A 477 -0.35 -12.17 4.70
C CYS A 477 -0.31 -13.70 4.64
N VAL A 478 -1.49 -14.31 4.61
CA VAL A 478 -1.68 -15.76 4.41
C VAL A 478 -2.51 -16.00 3.16
N LYS A 479 -2.29 -17.13 2.50
CA LYS A 479 -3.08 -17.51 1.33
C LYS A 479 -4.53 -17.77 1.74
N GLU A 480 -5.45 -17.33 0.90
CA GLU A 480 -6.88 -17.65 1.02
C GLU A 480 -7.16 -19.12 0.85
#